data_42d6417db5ec95be0fad327b68ffc693
#
_entry.id   42d6417db5ec95be0fad327b68ffc693
#
_cell.length_a   1.000
_cell.length_b   1.000
_cell.length_c   1.000
_cell.angle_alpha   90.00
_cell.angle_beta   90.00
_cell.angle_gamma   90.00
#
_symmetry.space_group_name_H-M   'P 1'
#
loop_
_entity.id
_entity.type
_entity.pdbx_description
1 polymer ?
#
loop_
_entity_poly.entity_id
_entity_poly.type
_entity_poly.pdbx_seq_one_letter_code
_entity_poly.pdbx_strand_id
1 'polypeptide(L)'
;MSKPSGARADRSATPRSGARVPPPRVQPLSAGGEWSFELIDTYDRAIREIAVGEFGLDCYPNQIEIIASEQMLDAYASLGLPIGYAHWSFGKEFIRNEHLYRKGHQGLAYEIVINSNPCIAYLMEENTMPMQALVIAHACYGHNSFFKGNYLFRQWTDADAIIDYMVFAKKYVMQCEERYGEQAVEEVLDSCHALMQHGVDRYHHPAPLSVEDERKRQIERERHAWRQYDDIWRTLPKAGRDAERRARRSERIYPAEPQENLLYFVEKHSPRLEPWQSEIVRIVRKMAQYFYPQGQTKVMNEGWATFWHYTILNRLFDKGLVDTGFMLEFISAHTNVVSQRGYDQRGYGGINPYALGFAMFSDLKRICEAPTAEDRSWFPDIAGSDWRSVLDFAMRNYKDESFIGQYLSPRLMREFRLFAVADRQSEDAYLVDAIHNDDGYRRVRRLMAAQYNRDNQIPDIQVLRYDRRGDRSLTLRHRRHRGRPLDDDAEQVLRHLHRLWGFAVRLVTVDENDKEVASREIKS
;
A
#
# COMPACT_ATOMS: atom_id res chain seq x y z
N MET A 1 99.13 -13.93 -19.35
CA MET A 1 99.60 -14.65 -18.16
C MET A 1 98.63 -14.45 -17.02
N SER A 2 98.24 -15.55 -16.41
CA SER A 2 97.71 -15.73 -15.06
C SER A 2 96.30 -15.18 -14.71
N LYS A 3 95.38 -16.13 -14.61
CA LYS A 3 94.19 -16.05 -13.75
C LYS A 3 94.61 -16.07 -12.27
N PRO A 4 93.73 -15.58 -11.38
CA PRO A 4 93.13 -16.47 -10.38
C PRO A 4 91.61 -16.29 -10.23
N SER A 5 90.88 -17.38 -10.15
CA SER A 5 90.44 -18.20 -9.02
C SER A 5 89.20 -17.58 -8.30
N GLY A 6 88.06 -18.24 -8.50
CA GLY A 6 86.76 -17.89 -8.00
C GLY A 6 86.53 -18.17 -6.51
N ALA A 7 85.62 -17.44 -5.96
CA ALA A 7 84.95 -17.74 -4.70
C ALA A 7 83.46 -18.00 -4.97
N ARG A 8 83.02 -19.20 -4.59
CA ARG A 8 81.60 -19.59 -4.57
C ARG A 8 80.93 -18.86 -3.40
N ALA A 9 79.92 -18.04 -3.69
CA ALA A 9 79.00 -17.48 -2.70
C ALA A 9 77.90 -18.50 -2.38
N ASP A 10 77.80 -18.80 -1.13
CA ASP A 10 76.76 -19.65 -0.50
C ASP A 10 75.39 -19.06 -0.71
N ARG A 11 74.47 -19.82 -1.30
CA ARG A 11 73.05 -19.41 -1.45
C ARG A 11 72.32 -19.78 -0.17
N SER A 12 72.08 -18.80 0.73
CA SER A 12 71.23 -18.87 1.86
C SER A 12 69.76 -19.20 1.44
N ALA A 13 69.23 -20.26 2.00
CA ALA A 13 67.89 -20.72 1.79
C ALA A 13 66.86 -19.66 2.29
N THR A 14 65.99 -19.20 1.40
CA THR A 14 64.79 -18.42 1.73
C THR A 14 63.86 -19.26 2.61
N PRO A 15 63.26 -18.71 3.67
CA PRO A 15 62.28 -19.45 4.49
C PRO A 15 61.02 -19.68 3.66
N ARG A 16 60.56 -20.93 3.63
CA ARG A 16 59.27 -21.34 3.04
C ARG A 16 58.17 -20.54 3.70
N SER A 17 57.40 -19.79 2.91
CA SER A 17 56.18 -19.12 3.35
C SER A 17 55.25 -20.13 4.03
N GLY A 18 54.87 -19.85 5.27
CA GLY A 18 53.91 -20.67 6.01
C GLY A 18 52.62 -20.80 5.20
N ALA A 19 52.20 -22.03 4.98
CA ALA A 19 50.92 -22.34 4.41
C ALA A 19 49.83 -21.61 5.26
N ARG A 20 49.13 -20.67 4.68
CA ARG A 20 47.92 -20.10 5.29
C ARG A 20 46.98 -21.26 5.53
N VAL A 21 46.69 -21.57 6.81
CA VAL A 21 45.62 -22.47 7.20
C VAL A 21 44.34 -21.88 6.60
N PRO A 22 43.63 -22.61 5.73
CA PRO A 22 42.37 -22.09 5.22
C PRO A 22 41.43 -21.83 6.42
N PRO A 23 40.64 -20.74 6.39
CA PRO A 23 39.71 -20.47 7.45
C PRO A 23 38.79 -21.69 7.64
N PRO A 24 38.36 -21.99 8.87
CA PRO A 24 37.46 -23.12 9.14
C PRO A 24 36.25 -23.01 8.21
N ARG A 25 35.95 -24.07 7.47
CA ARG A 25 34.76 -24.13 6.62
C ARG A 25 33.55 -24.03 7.54
N VAL A 26 32.81 -22.92 7.46
CA VAL A 26 31.51 -22.78 8.11
C VAL A 26 30.63 -23.87 7.52
N GLN A 27 29.96 -24.66 8.37
CA GLN A 27 29.01 -25.66 7.90
C GLN A 27 27.67 -24.99 7.63
N PRO A 28 26.95 -25.37 6.54
CA PRO A 28 25.60 -24.91 6.31
C PRO A 28 24.69 -25.23 7.49
N LEU A 29 23.69 -24.38 7.75
CA LEU A 29 22.71 -24.53 8.83
C LEU A 29 21.86 -25.78 8.67
N SER A 30 21.59 -26.19 7.42
CA SER A 30 20.90 -27.44 7.09
C SER A 30 21.49 -28.10 5.85
N ALA A 31 21.22 -29.37 5.68
CA ALA A 31 21.49 -30.16 4.48
C ALA A 31 20.16 -30.73 3.99
N GLY A 32 19.65 -30.22 2.86
CA GLY A 32 18.39 -30.66 2.27
C GLY A 32 17.23 -29.68 2.45
N GLY A 33 16.04 -30.08 1.95
CA GLY A 33 14.85 -29.22 1.89
C GLY A 33 13.87 -29.36 3.05
N GLU A 34 14.07 -30.34 3.92
CA GLU A 34 13.19 -30.60 5.06
C GLU A 34 13.36 -29.52 6.13
N TRP A 35 12.24 -29.04 6.69
CA TRP A 35 12.24 -28.06 7.76
C TRP A 35 11.81 -28.67 9.10
N SER A 36 12.18 -28.01 10.18
CA SER A 36 11.69 -28.25 11.53
C SER A 36 11.57 -26.92 12.27
N PHE A 37 10.81 -26.88 13.36
CA PHE A 37 10.70 -25.66 14.18
C PHE A 37 12.07 -25.17 14.68
N GLU A 38 12.98 -26.10 15.03
CA GLU A 38 14.34 -25.78 15.46
C GLU A 38 15.16 -25.13 14.31
N LEU A 39 14.99 -25.64 13.08
CA LEU A 39 15.64 -25.06 11.92
C LEU A 39 15.08 -23.68 11.57
N ILE A 40 13.75 -23.53 11.64
CA ILE A 40 13.11 -22.21 11.43
C ILE A 40 13.67 -21.18 12.41
N ASP A 41 13.74 -21.50 13.71
CA ASP A 41 14.33 -20.62 14.73
C ASP A 41 15.83 -20.33 14.47
N THR A 42 16.56 -21.32 13.99
CA THR A 42 17.98 -21.15 13.64
C THR A 42 18.17 -20.23 12.44
N TYR A 43 17.35 -20.39 11.40
CA TYR A 43 17.37 -19.51 10.24
C TYR A 43 16.88 -18.11 10.57
N ASP A 44 15.82 -17.95 11.37
CA ASP A 44 15.33 -16.65 11.82
C ASP A 44 16.43 -15.86 12.56
N ARG A 45 17.16 -16.53 13.47
CA ARG A 45 18.30 -15.91 14.18
C ARG A 45 19.41 -15.48 13.24
N ALA A 46 19.78 -16.32 12.26
CA ALA A 46 20.83 -16.00 11.30
C ALA A 46 20.40 -14.86 10.36
N ILE A 47 19.15 -14.87 9.90
CA ILE A 47 18.56 -13.80 9.09
C ILE A 47 18.49 -12.50 9.88
N ARG A 48 18.08 -12.55 11.15
CA ARG A 48 18.02 -11.39 12.06
C ARG A 48 19.39 -10.75 12.26
N GLU A 49 20.43 -11.57 12.46
CA GLU A 49 21.80 -11.06 12.63
C GLU A 49 22.22 -10.25 11.40
N ILE A 50 21.87 -10.70 10.20
CA ILE A 50 22.17 -9.98 8.97
C ILE A 50 21.25 -8.76 8.80
N ALA A 51 19.93 -8.95 8.90
CA ALA A 51 18.96 -7.91 8.64
C ALA A 51 19.07 -6.75 9.62
N VAL A 52 19.06 -7.04 10.91
CA VAL A 52 19.11 -6.04 11.98
C VAL A 52 20.56 -5.69 12.34
N GLY A 53 21.42 -6.70 12.51
CA GLY A 53 22.80 -6.49 12.96
C GLY A 53 23.71 -5.87 11.91
N GLU A 54 23.68 -6.33 10.63
CA GLU A 54 24.56 -5.81 9.58
C GLU A 54 23.92 -4.68 8.78
N PHE A 55 22.62 -4.79 8.45
CA PHE A 55 21.93 -3.81 7.60
C PHE A 55 21.13 -2.76 8.37
N GLY A 56 20.86 -2.99 9.66
CA GLY A 56 20.21 -2.00 10.52
C GLY A 56 18.70 -1.86 10.26
N LEU A 57 18.02 -2.93 9.77
CA LEU A 57 16.58 -2.89 9.59
C LEU A 57 15.87 -2.76 10.94
N ASP A 58 14.93 -1.83 11.03
CA ASP A 58 14.13 -1.59 12.23
C ASP A 58 12.80 -2.35 12.12
N CYS A 59 12.69 -3.47 12.84
CA CYS A 59 11.54 -4.38 12.81
C CYS A 59 10.84 -4.43 14.18
N TYR A 60 9.53 -4.74 14.17
CA TYR A 60 8.85 -5.25 15.35
C TYR A 60 9.37 -6.66 15.68
N PRO A 61 9.20 -7.15 16.93
CA PRO A 61 9.39 -8.58 17.23
C PRO A 61 8.55 -9.44 16.29
N ASN A 62 9.09 -10.56 15.82
CA ASN A 62 8.37 -11.48 14.94
C ASN A 62 7.63 -12.54 15.73
N GLN A 63 6.45 -12.92 15.24
CA GLN A 63 5.72 -14.12 15.63
C GLN A 63 5.47 -14.94 14.35
N ILE A 64 6.11 -16.11 14.25
CA ILE A 64 6.02 -16.99 13.08
C ILE A 64 5.02 -18.09 13.38
N GLU A 65 4.00 -18.23 12.53
CA GLU A 65 2.96 -19.24 12.60
C GLU A 65 3.02 -20.11 11.34
N ILE A 66 3.03 -21.42 11.51
CA ILE A 66 3.00 -22.36 10.38
C ILE A 66 1.56 -22.86 10.21
N ILE A 67 1.04 -22.72 9.00
CA ILE A 67 -0.35 -23.08 8.66
C ILE A 67 -0.40 -23.93 7.39
N ALA A 68 -1.44 -24.75 7.26
CA ALA A 68 -1.71 -25.52 6.05
C ALA A 68 -2.18 -24.62 4.88
N SER A 69 -2.04 -25.12 3.65
CA SER A 69 -2.45 -24.37 2.45
C SER A 69 -3.93 -24.00 2.44
N GLU A 70 -4.82 -24.84 2.98
CA GLU A 70 -6.25 -24.51 3.12
C GLU A 70 -6.47 -23.35 4.07
N GLN A 71 -5.76 -23.30 5.19
CA GLN A 71 -5.83 -22.18 6.14
C GLN A 71 -5.28 -20.90 5.54
N MET A 72 -4.24 -21.00 4.71
CA MET A 72 -3.68 -19.87 3.96
C MET A 72 -4.71 -19.29 2.98
N LEU A 73 -5.42 -20.16 2.24
CA LEU A 73 -6.48 -19.76 1.33
C LEU A 73 -7.64 -19.06 2.05
N ASP A 74 -8.07 -19.58 3.20
CA ASP A 74 -9.11 -18.97 4.03
C ASP A 74 -8.68 -17.60 4.57
N ALA A 75 -7.44 -17.48 5.01
CA ALA A 75 -6.87 -16.22 5.44
C ALA A 75 -6.80 -15.17 4.29
N TYR A 76 -6.47 -15.59 3.06
CA TYR A 76 -6.54 -14.71 1.88
C TYR A 76 -7.96 -14.23 1.59
N ALA A 77 -8.92 -15.13 1.71
CA ALA A 77 -10.33 -14.78 1.50
C ALA A 77 -10.84 -13.77 2.53
N SER A 78 -10.30 -13.81 3.73
CA SER A 78 -10.64 -12.91 4.85
C SER A 78 -9.85 -11.59 4.83
N LEU A 79 -9.53 -11.03 3.66
CA LEU A 79 -8.71 -9.82 3.50
C LEU A 79 -7.29 -9.93 4.10
N GLY A 80 -6.74 -11.13 4.17
CA GLY A 80 -5.44 -11.38 4.80
C GLY A 80 -5.46 -11.32 6.33
N LEU A 81 -6.64 -11.43 6.97
CA LEU A 81 -6.83 -11.36 8.41
C LEU A 81 -7.60 -12.58 8.93
N PRO A 82 -6.94 -13.69 9.24
CA PRO A 82 -7.61 -14.95 9.67
C PRO A 82 -8.40 -14.82 10.98
N ILE A 83 -8.22 -13.70 11.70
CA ILE A 83 -8.88 -13.41 12.98
C ILE A 83 -10.04 -12.41 12.87
N GLY A 84 -10.42 -12.00 11.64
CA GLY A 84 -11.51 -11.06 11.39
C GLY A 84 -12.90 -11.64 11.62
N TYR A 85 -13.94 -10.79 11.51
CA TYR A 85 -15.34 -11.22 11.50
C TYR A 85 -15.68 -11.95 10.19
N ALA A 86 -16.72 -12.80 10.19
CA ALA A 86 -17.18 -13.49 9.00
C ALA A 86 -18.07 -12.59 8.13
N HIS A 87 -17.98 -12.71 6.81
CA HIS A 87 -18.87 -12.08 5.83
C HIS A 87 -18.91 -12.94 4.56
N TRP A 88 -20.07 -13.06 3.92
CA TRP A 88 -20.28 -13.92 2.74
C TRP A 88 -19.33 -13.61 1.57
N SER A 89 -18.94 -12.36 1.40
CA SER A 89 -18.02 -11.93 0.35
C SER A 89 -16.65 -12.58 0.49
N PHE A 90 -16.22 -12.93 1.71
CA PHE A 90 -14.97 -13.62 1.98
C PHE A 90 -15.02 -15.06 1.46
N GLY A 91 -16.14 -15.77 1.69
CA GLY A 91 -16.33 -17.11 1.14
C GLY A 91 -16.35 -17.15 -0.38
N LYS A 92 -16.96 -16.16 -1.02
CA LYS A 92 -16.93 -16.02 -2.50
C LYS A 92 -15.52 -15.80 -3.03
N GLU A 93 -14.73 -14.98 -2.35
CA GLU A 93 -13.34 -14.72 -2.71
C GLU A 93 -12.47 -15.98 -2.49
N PHE A 94 -12.71 -16.73 -1.42
CA PHE A 94 -12.07 -18.02 -1.16
C PHE A 94 -12.27 -19.00 -2.33
N ILE A 95 -13.52 -19.24 -2.74
CA ILE A 95 -13.83 -20.13 -3.85
C ILE A 95 -13.17 -19.66 -5.16
N ARG A 96 -13.14 -18.36 -5.41
CA ARG A 96 -12.48 -17.79 -6.58
C ARG A 96 -10.97 -18.05 -6.57
N ASN A 97 -10.31 -17.79 -5.45
CA ASN A 97 -8.88 -17.94 -5.30
C ASN A 97 -8.46 -19.42 -5.34
N GLU A 98 -9.22 -20.32 -4.70
CA GLU A 98 -9.02 -21.77 -4.76
C GLU A 98 -9.12 -22.26 -6.22
N HIS A 99 -10.12 -21.81 -6.96
CA HIS A 99 -10.29 -22.20 -8.35
C HIS A 99 -9.14 -21.72 -9.26
N LEU A 100 -8.64 -20.49 -9.06
CA LEU A 100 -7.50 -19.95 -9.79
C LEU A 100 -6.20 -20.68 -9.42
N TYR A 101 -6.02 -21.01 -8.14
CA TYR A 101 -4.90 -21.79 -7.66
C TYR A 101 -4.90 -23.21 -8.27
N ARG A 102 -6.01 -23.94 -8.18
CA ARG A 102 -6.13 -25.30 -8.77
C ARG A 102 -5.91 -25.32 -10.28
N LYS A 103 -6.21 -24.23 -10.98
CA LYS A 103 -5.94 -24.08 -12.40
C LYS A 103 -4.50 -23.63 -12.73
N GLY A 104 -3.67 -23.37 -11.74
CA GLY A 104 -2.32 -22.85 -11.93
C GLY A 104 -2.27 -21.44 -12.52
N HIS A 105 -3.38 -20.70 -12.47
CA HIS A 105 -3.44 -19.30 -12.93
C HIS A 105 -2.99 -18.29 -11.88
N GLN A 106 -2.98 -18.71 -10.62
CA GLN A 106 -2.50 -17.91 -9.48
C GLN A 106 -1.62 -18.81 -8.62
N GLY A 107 -0.39 -18.38 -8.34
CA GLY A 107 0.40 -18.96 -7.28
C GLY A 107 -0.26 -18.63 -5.95
N LEU A 108 -0.29 -19.57 -5.00
CA LEU A 108 -0.51 -19.18 -3.61
C LEU A 108 0.63 -18.23 -3.22
N ALA A 109 0.27 -17.12 -2.60
CA ALA A 109 1.30 -16.41 -1.87
C ALA A 109 1.77 -17.33 -0.74
N TYR A 110 3.06 -17.42 -0.59
CA TYR A 110 3.68 -18.32 0.36
C TYR A 110 3.60 -17.79 1.81
N GLU A 111 2.93 -16.63 1.99
CA GLU A 111 2.92 -15.89 3.26
C GLU A 111 1.73 -14.97 3.41
N ILE A 112 1.35 -14.71 4.64
CA ILE A 112 0.53 -13.58 5.06
C ILE A 112 1.25 -12.87 6.20
N VAL A 113 1.35 -11.54 6.13
CA VAL A 113 1.99 -10.73 7.16
C VAL A 113 1.01 -9.70 7.71
N ILE A 114 0.85 -9.71 9.01
CA ILE A 114 0.00 -8.73 9.70
C ILE A 114 0.89 -7.63 10.30
N ASN A 115 0.59 -6.39 9.94
CA ASN A 115 1.21 -5.21 10.55
C ASN A 115 0.73 -5.04 11.98
N SER A 116 1.35 -5.78 12.89
CA SER A 116 1.08 -5.80 14.32
C SER A 116 2.37 -5.81 15.13
N ASN A 117 2.27 -5.63 16.43
CA ASN A 117 3.37 -5.76 17.38
C ASN A 117 3.01 -6.80 18.47
N PRO A 118 3.58 -8.01 18.43
CA PRO A 118 4.56 -8.53 17.47
C PRO A 118 3.98 -8.62 16.05
N CYS A 119 4.86 -8.52 15.02
CA CYS A 119 4.49 -8.74 13.63
C CYS A 119 4.23 -10.23 13.40
N ILE A 120 3.01 -10.58 12.99
CA ILE A 120 2.63 -11.99 12.78
C ILE A 120 2.86 -12.34 11.32
N ALA A 121 3.63 -13.40 11.09
CA ALA A 121 3.87 -13.95 9.76
C ALA A 121 3.37 -15.39 9.70
N TYR A 122 2.44 -15.66 8.78
CA TYR A 122 1.94 -17.01 8.50
C TYR A 122 2.72 -17.60 7.33
N LEU A 123 3.34 -18.77 7.54
CA LEU A 123 4.10 -19.50 6.56
C LEU A 123 3.40 -20.82 6.27
N MET A 124 3.51 -21.32 5.02
CA MET A 124 2.90 -22.59 4.64
C MET A 124 3.75 -23.78 5.10
N GLU A 125 3.11 -24.83 5.65
CA GLU A 125 3.79 -26.05 6.08
C GLU A 125 4.41 -26.83 4.91
N GLU A 126 3.87 -26.70 3.69
CA GLU A 126 4.36 -27.37 2.49
C GLU A 126 5.63 -26.74 1.89
N ASN A 127 6.07 -25.61 2.41
CA ASN A 127 7.31 -24.99 1.96
C ASN A 127 8.53 -25.83 2.36
N THR A 128 9.51 -25.89 1.46
CA THR A 128 10.84 -26.41 1.79
C THR A 128 11.61 -25.46 2.70
N MET A 129 12.69 -25.90 3.34
CA MET A 129 13.51 -25.03 4.19
C MET A 129 14.07 -23.80 3.46
N PRO A 130 14.58 -23.88 2.21
CA PRO A 130 14.94 -22.70 1.42
C PRO A 130 13.78 -21.72 1.21
N MET A 131 12.57 -22.24 0.97
CA MET A 131 11.36 -21.42 0.82
C MET A 131 10.94 -20.80 2.15
N GLN A 132 11.01 -21.54 3.27
CA GLN A 132 10.76 -20.98 4.60
C GLN A 132 11.72 -19.83 4.90
N ALA A 133 13.02 -20.00 4.62
CA ALA A 133 14.01 -18.96 4.85
C ALA A 133 13.77 -17.73 3.95
N LEU A 134 13.36 -17.95 2.68
CA LEU A 134 12.97 -16.86 1.78
C LEU A 134 11.80 -16.08 2.39
N VAL A 135 10.75 -16.77 2.80
CA VAL A 135 9.55 -16.14 3.36
C VAL A 135 9.88 -15.44 4.68
N ILE A 136 10.69 -16.02 5.56
CA ILE A 136 11.13 -15.34 6.79
C ILE A 136 11.86 -14.03 6.45
N ALA A 137 12.82 -14.05 5.52
CA ALA A 137 13.54 -12.85 5.13
C ALA A 137 12.60 -11.79 4.50
N HIS A 138 11.62 -12.21 3.69
CA HIS A 138 10.66 -11.35 3.03
C HIS A 138 9.63 -10.76 4.01
N ALA A 139 8.94 -11.62 4.75
CA ALA A 139 7.87 -11.27 5.67
C ALA A 139 8.38 -10.61 6.95
N CYS A 140 9.22 -11.35 7.70
CA CYS A 140 9.62 -10.97 9.05
C CYS A 140 10.62 -9.81 9.10
N TYR A 141 11.33 -9.56 8.00
CA TYR A 141 12.32 -8.47 7.94
C TYR A 141 12.04 -7.46 6.84
N GLY A 142 11.62 -7.90 5.65
CA GLY A 142 11.23 -7.01 4.56
C GLY A 142 9.96 -6.25 4.88
N HIS A 143 8.81 -6.91 4.89
CA HIS A 143 7.51 -6.27 5.16
C HIS A 143 7.46 -5.65 6.55
N ASN A 144 7.95 -6.33 7.57
CA ASN A 144 7.95 -5.84 8.94
C ASN A 144 8.67 -4.49 9.06
N SER A 145 9.89 -4.36 8.51
CA SER A 145 10.62 -3.08 8.53
C SER A 145 9.93 -1.98 7.72
N PHE A 146 9.24 -2.35 6.63
CA PHE A 146 8.45 -1.41 5.85
C PHE A 146 7.25 -0.89 6.65
N PHE A 147 6.49 -1.76 7.28
CA PHE A 147 5.33 -1.40 8.11
C PHE A 147 5.73 -0.45 9.25
N LYS A 148 6.81 -0.77 9.94
CA LYS A 148 7.31 0.05 11.05
C LYS A 148 7.89 1.37 10.58
N GLY A 149 8.54 1.41 9.40
CA GLY A 149 9.28 2.56 8.89
C GLY A 149 8.44 3.56 8.11
N ASN A 150 7.56 3.09 7.22
CA ASN A 150 6.85 3.94 6.26
C ASN A 150 5.85 4.88 6.93
N TYR A 151 5.82 6.14 6.48
CA TYR A 151 5.00 7.20 7.09
C TYR A 151 3.50 6.93 7.04
N LEU A 152 2.98 6.26 5.97
CA LEU A 152 1.54 5.97 5.87
C LEU A 152 1.10 4.95 6.92
N PHE A 153 1.89 3.90 7.15
CA PHE A 153 1.59 2.92 8.19
C PHE A 153 1.65 3.56 9.57
N ARG A 154 2.67 4.36 9.85
CA ARG A 154 2.79 5.09 11.13
C ARG A 154 1.66 6.09 11.36
N GLN A 155 1.09 6.66 10.30
CA GLN A 155 0.02 7.65 10.39
C GLN A 155 -1.36 7.00 10.55
N TRP A 156 -1.60 5.87 9.89
CA TRP A 156 -2.94 5.32 9.71
C TRP A 156 -3.18 3.96 10.35
N THR A 157 -2.16 3.31 10.87
CA THR A 157 -2.28 2.01 11.54
C THR A 157 -1.76 2.10 12.98
N ASP A 158 -2.32 1.24 13.83
CA ASP A 158 -1.88 1.05 15.20
C ASP A 158 -1.50 -0.43 15.37
N ALA A 159 -0.20 -0.71 15.24
CA ALA A 159 0.32 -2.07 15.28
C ALA A 159 0.15 -2.72 16.67
N ASP A 160 0.15 -1.92 17.73
CA ASP A 160 0.01 -2.43 19.10
C ASP A 160 -1.43 -2.84 19.43
N ALA A 161 -2.42 -2.18 18.81
CA ALA A 161 -3.83 -2.38 19.15
C ALA A 161 -4.63 -3.23 18.14
N ILE A 162 -4.09 -3.48 16.93
CA ILE A 162 -4.89 -4.06 15.84
C ILE A 162 -5.40 -5.46 16.15
N ILE A 163 -4.60 -6.32 16.76
CA ILE A 163 -4.98 -7.71 17.06
C ILE A 163 -6.16 -7.74 18.05
N ASP A 164 -6.03 -7.00 19.15
CA ASP A 164 -7.10 -6.89 20.14
C ASP A 164 -8.37 -6.31 19.54
N TYR A 165 -8.21 -5.34 18.65
CA TYR A 165 -9.34 -4.73 17.96
C TYR A 165 -10.06 -5.71 17.03
N MET A 166 -9.33 -6.57 16.30
CA MET A 166 -9.93 -7.60 15.46
C MET A 166 -10.67 -8.66 16.27
N VAL A 167 -10.08 -9.13 17.37
CA VAL A 167 -10.73 -10.06 18.30
C VAL A 167 -12.02 -9.43 18.86
N PHE A 168 -11.97 -8.17 19.25
CA PHE A 168 -13.15 -7.42 19.66
C PHE A 168 -14.19 -7.37 18.54
N ALA A 169 -13.82 -6.98 17.32
CA ALA A 169 -14.71 -6.86 16.18
C ALA A 169 -15.43 -8.18 15.87
N LYS A 170 -14.68 -9.29 15.84
CA LYS A 170 -15.25 -10.64 15.64
C LYS A 170 -16.29 -10.99 16.70
N LYS A 171 -15.94 -10.81 17.97
CA LYS A 171 -16.86 -11.08 19.08
C LYS A 171 -18.11 -10.20 19.04
N TYR A 172 -17.92 -8.93 18.70
CA TYR A 172 -19.02 -7.98 18.64
C TYR A 172 -20.01 -8.32 17.53
N VAL A 173 -19.53 -8.64 16.32
CA VAL A 173 -20.38 -9.06 15.20
C VAL A 173 -21.15 -10.32 15.57
N MET A 174 -20.49 -11.36 16.11
CA MET A 174 -21.16 -12.60 16.57
C MET A 174 -22.28 -12.30 17.62
N GLN A 175 -22.01 -11.44 18.58
CA GLN A 175 -23.02 -11.03 19.58
C GLN A 175 -24.20 -10.29 18.95
N CYS A 176 -23.95 -9.49 17.91
CA CYS A 176 -25.02 -8.85 17.16
C CYS A 176 -25.85 -9.86 16.37
N GLU A 177 -25.22 -10.86 15.74
CA GLU A 177 -25.91 -11.95 15.02
C GLU A 177 -26.81 -12.75 15.95
N GLU A 178 -26.31 -13.13 17.14
CA GLU A 178 -27.11 -13.81 18.16
C GLU A 178 -28.31 -12.98 18.65
N ARG A 179 -28.15 -11.68 18.79
CA ARG A 179 -29.14 -10.79 19.38
C ARG A 179 -30.15 -10.25 18.38
N TYR A 180 -29.75 -9.91 17.19
CA TYR A 180 -30.54 -9.21 16.18
C TYR A 180 -30.82 -10.06 14.94
N GLY A 181 -30.20 -11.24 14.82
CA GLY A 181 -30.27 -12.16 13.68
C GLY A 181 -29.20 -11.88 12.61
N GLU A 182 -28.72 -12.95 11.98
CA GLU A 182 -27.67 -12.90 10.96
C GLU A 182 -28.04 -11.97 9.80
N GLN A 183 -29.28 -12.07 9.28
CA GLN A 183 -29.71 -11.25 8.14
C GLN A 183 -29.64 -9.75 8.44
N ALA A 184 -30.05 -9.32 9.62
CA ALA A 184 -30.02 -7.90 9.99
C ALA A 184 -28.57 -7.36 10.08
N VAL A 185 -27.63 -8.19 10.56
CA VAL A 185 -26.23 -7.85 10.65
C VAL A 185 -25.57 -7.83 9.27
N GLU A 186 -25.84 -8.84 8.43
CA GLU A 186 -25.35 -8.90 7.05
C GLU A 186 -25.79 -7.70 6.21
N GLU A 187 -27.05 -7.27 6.31
CA GLU A 187 -27.54 -6.10 5.58
C GLU A 187 -26.74 -4.82 5.91
N VAL A 188 -26.33 -4.67 7.17
CA VAL A 188 -25.48 -3.55 7.60
C VAL A 188 -24.05 -3.73 7.09
N LEU A 189 -23.46 -4.93 7.24
CA LEU A 189 -22.13 -5.25 6.75
C LEU A 189 -22.02 -5.05 5.23
N ASP A 190 -22.97 -5.58 4.45
CA ASP A 190 -23.06 -5.39 3.00
C ASP A 190 -23.02 -3.91 2.62
N SER A 191 -23.82 -3.11 3.33
CA SER A 191 -23.89 -1.68 3.06
C SER A 191 -22.60 -0.96 3.42
N CYS A 192 -21.93 -1.37 4.49
CA CYS A 192 -20.63 -0.84 4.87
C CYS A 192 -19.52 -1.27 3.88
N HIS A 193 -19.50 -2.53 3.47
CA HIS A 193 -18.52 -3.05 2.50
C HIS A 193 -18.67 -2.37 1.12
N ALA A 194 -19.89 -2.12 0.66
CA ALA A 194 -20.13 -1.38 -0.58
C ALA A 194 -19.55 0.05 -0.55
N LEU A 195 -19.43 0.65 0.64
CA LEU A 195 -18.90 2.00 0.86
C LEU A 195 -17.47 2.02 1.41
N MET A 196 -16.84 0.87 1.58
CA MET A 196 -15.55 0.73 2.28
C MET A 196 -14.45 1.62 1.69
N GLN A 197 -14.40 1.75 0.36
CA GLN A 197 -13.44 2.60 -0.34
C GLN A 197 -13.60 4.09 -0.03
N HIS A 198 -14.81 4.52 0.38
CA HIS A 198 -15.14 5.89 0.80
C HIS A 198 -15.17 6.03 2.33
N GLY A 199 -14.69 5.03 3.06
CA GLY A 199 -14.64 4.99 4.52
C GLY A 199 -13.26 5.32 5.10
N VAL A 200 -12.37 5.94 4.31
CA VAL A 200 -10.98 6.25 4.73
C VAL A 200 -10.71 7.74 4.74
N ASP A 201 -9.88 8.15 5.69
CA ASP A 201 -9.29 9.49 5.71
C ASP A 201 -7.99 9.43 4.89
N ARG A 202 -7.92 10.19 3.81
CA ARG A 202 -6.75 10.22 2.90
C ARG A 202 -5.67 11.16 3.42
N TYR A 203 -6.08 12.19 4.16
CA TYR A 203 -5.22 13.21 4.74
C TYR A 203 -5.42 13.29 6.23
N HIS A 204 -4.35 13.57 6.97
CA HIS A 204 -4.44 13.81 8.41
C HIS A 204 -5.07 15.19 8.64
N HIS A 205 -6.32 15.18 9.07
CA HIS A 205 -7.00 16.39 9.51
C HIS A 205 -6.74 16.62 11.01
N PRO A 206 -6.60 17.87 11.46
CA PRO A 206 -6.69 18.17 12.87
C PRO A 206 -8.01 17.63 13.44
N ALA A 207 -8.02 17.30 14.73
CA ALA A 207 -9.24 16.84 15.36
C ALA A 207 -10.41 17.79 15.02
N PRO A 208 -11.57 17.26 14.56
CA PRO A 208 -12.67 18.10 14.18
C PRO A 208 -13.08 18.99 15.36
N LEU A 209 -13.21 20.27 15.08
CA LEU A 209 -13.67 21.23 16.08
C LEU A 209 -15.09 20.84 16.54
N SER A 210 -15.46 21.18 17.75
CA SER A 210 -16.84 21.05 18.17
C SER A 210 -17.76 21.83 17.22
N VAL A 211 -19.03 21.41 17.08
CA VAL A 211 -20.00 22.11 16.22
C VAL A 211 -20.10 23.61 16.56
N GLU A 212 -19.92 23.96 17.83
CA GLU A 212 -19.93 25.36 18.29
C GLU A 212 -18.67 26.12 17.90
N ASP A 213 -17.51 25.48 17.98
CA ASP A 213 -16.22 26.10 17.63
C ASP A 213 -16.08 26.24 16.13
N GLU A 214 -16.56 25.28 15.35
CA GLU A 214 -16.61 25.38 13.89
C GLU A 214 -17.54 26.51 13.45
N ARG A 215 -18.68 26.69 14.12
CA ARG A 215 -19.57 27.81 13.90
C ARG A 215 -18.90 29.17 14.22
N LYS A 216 -18.16 29.26 15.33
CA LYS A 216 -17.40 30.46 15.68
C LYS A 216 -16.35 30.76 14.60
N ARG A 217 -15.61 29.74 14.15
CA ARG A 217 -14.59 29.87 13.10
C ARG A 217 -15.20 30.37 11.79
N GLN A 218 -16.39 29.85 11.39
CA GLN A 218 -17.08 30.33 10.17
C GLN A 218 -17.50 31.79 10.29
N ILE A 219 -18.07 32.18 11.41
CA ILE A 219 -18.47 33.58 11.65
C ILE A 219 -17.24 34.50 11.61
N GLU A 220 -16.12 34.07 12.16
CA GLU A 220 -14.87 34.83 12.11
C GLU A 220 -14.29 34.93 10.69
N ARG A 221 -14.31 33.84 9.92
CA ARG A 221 -13.91 33.88 8.49
C ARG A 221 -14.77 34.82 7.67
N GLU A 222 -16.08 34.74 7.85
CA GLU A 222 -17.01 35.66 7.19
C GLU A 222 -16.76 37.10 7.59
N ARG A 223 -16.54 37.39 8.90
CA ARG A 223 -16.18 38.72 9.39
C ARG A 223 -14.85 39.20 8.83
N HIS A 224 -13.85 38.31 8.72
CA HIS A 224 -12.55 38.65 8.15
C HIS A 224 -12.66 38.95 6.65
N ALA A 225 -13.35 38.10 5.89
CA ALA A 225 -13.62 38.33 4.46
C ALA A 225 -14.38 39.64 4.28
N TRP A 226 -15.37 39.92 5.10
CA TRP A 226 -16.09 41.20 5.10
C TRP A 226 -15.15 42.41 5.34
N ARG A 227 -14.26 42.33 6.30
CA ARG A 227 -13.31 43.42 6.59
C ARG A 227 -12.31 43.67 5.47
N GLN A 228 -11.90 42.61 4.72
CA GLN A 228 -10.94 42.75 3.62
C GLN A 228 -11.57 43.30 2.32
N TYR A 229 -12.85 43.04 2.09
CA TYR A 229 -13.49 43.40 0.82
C TYR A 229 -14.52 44.55 0.91
N ASP A 230 -14.76 45.12 2.07
CA ASP A 230 -15.94 45.95 2.35
C ASP A 230 -15.77 47.44 2.17
N ASP A 231 -14.58 47.97 1.91
CA ASP A 231 -14.38 49.40 1.74
C ASP A 231 -15.06 49.96 0.47
N ILE A 232 -15.32 49.13 -0.54
CA ILE A 232 -15.95 49.51 -1.81
C ILE A 232 -17.49 49.39 -1.75
N TRP A 233 -18.06 48.46 -0.94
CA TRP A 233 -19.50 48.12 -0.95
C TRP A 233 -20.29 48.67 0.23
N ARG A 234 -19.67 49.40 1.14
CA ARG A 234 -20.25 49.94 2.37
C ARG A 234 -21.39 50.95 2.12
N THR A 235 -21.51 51.43 0.90
CA THR A 235 -22.48 52.49 0.53
C THR A 235 -23.81 51.97 0.01
N LEU A 236 -24.03 50.64 -0.07
CA LEU A 236 -25.27 50.08 -0.61
C LEU A 236 -26.27 49.68 0.50
N PRO A 237 -27.51 50.22 0.51
CA PRO A 237 -28.50 50.02 1.60
C PRO A 237 -29.03 48.60 1.76
N LYS A 238 -28.70 47.62 0.88
CA LYS A 238 -29.24 46.27 0.86
C LYS A 238 -28.29 45.19 1.47
N ALA A 239 -27.06 45.54 1.80
CA ALA A 239 -26.04 44.59 2.22
C ALA A 239 -26.36 43.87 3.57
N GLY A 240 -27.03 44.54 4.49
CA GLY A 240 -27.32 43.97 5.84
C GLY A 240 -28.38 42.85 5.82
N ARG A 241 -29.45 42.98 5.02
CA ARG A 241 -30.53 41.99 4.96
C ARG A 241 -30.10 40.71 4.22
N ASP A 242 -29.25 40.83 3.23
CA ASP A 242 -28.74 39.68 2.49
C ASP A 242 -27.68 38.93 3.28
N ALA A 243 -26.90 39.62 4.12
CA ALA A 243 -25.98 39.01 5.06
C ALA A 243 -26.71 38.21 6.17
N GLU A 244 -27.77 38.77 6.75
CA GLU A 244 -28.60 38.04 7.74
C GLU A 244 -29.32 36.83 7.10
N ARG A 245 -29.82 36.97 5.86
CA ARG A 245 -30.39 35.84 5.12
C ARG A 245 -29.36 34.77 4.79
N ARG A 246 -28.15 35.14 4.40
CA ARG A 246 -27.04 34.20 4.14
C ARG A 246 -26.62 33.53 5.46
N ALA A 247 -26.48 34.25 6.56
CA ALA A 247 -26.14 33.69 7.85
C ALA A 247 -27.21 32.67 8.34
N ARG A 248 -28.50 33.00 8.24
CA ARG A 248 -29.60 32.07 8.54
C ARG A 248 -29.68 30.88 7.56
N ARG A 249 -29.22 31.03 6.33
CA ARG A 249 -29.12 29.94 5.35
C ARG A 249 -27.92 29.05 5.62
N SER A 250 -26.77 29.61 6.06
CA SER A 250 -25.58 28.86 6.46
C SER A 250 -25.83 28.07 7.76
N GLU A 251 -26.69 28.56 8.66
CA GLU A 251 -27.13 27.80 9.87
C GLU A 251 -27.88 26.50 9.54
N ARG A 252 -28.42 26.34 8.34
CA ARG A 252 -29.14 25.14 7.88
C ARG A 252 -28.27 24.15 7.14
N ILE A 253 -27.09 24.57 6.68
CA ILE A 253 -26.21 23.70 5.89
C ILE A 253 -25.14 23.09 6.81
N TYR A 254 -25.10 21.78 6.84
CA TYR A 254 -24.09 20.97 7.53
C TYR A 254 -23.68 19.83 6.60
N PRO A 255 -22.42 19.41 6.52
CA PRO A 255 -21.24 19.98 7.20
C PRO A 255 -20.81 21.34 6.63
N ALA A 256 -20.01 22.04 7.39
CA ALA A 256 -19.46 23.34 7.01
C ALA A 256 -18.52 23.25 5.80
N GLU A 257 -17.75 22.20 5.71
CA GLU A 257 -16.87 21.85 4.57
C GLU A 257 -17.22 20.44 4.08
N PRO A 258 -17.10 20.14 2.78
CA PRO A 258 -17.36 18.80 2.26
C PRO A 258 -16.55 17.74 2.98
N GLN A 259 -17.17 16.59 3.29
CA GLN A 259 -16.53 15.48 4.01
C GLN A 259 -16.30 14.30 3.08
N GLU A 260 -15.07 13.80 3.01
CA GLU A 260 -14.70 12.69 2.12
C GLU A 260 -14.98 11.31 2.74
N ASN A 261 -14.87 11.16 4.06
CA ASN A 261 -15.09 9.89 4.73
C ASN A 261 -16.58 9.65 4.97
N LEU A 262 -17.23 8.96 4.02
CA LEU A 262 -18.69 8.71 4.06
C LEU A 262 -19.08 7.84 5.25
N LEU A 263 -18.31 6.78 5.54
CA LEU A 263 -18.64 5.89 6.66
C LEU A 263 -18.50 6.61 8.01
N TYR A 264 -17.49 7.48 8.16
CA TYR A 264 -17.38 8.30 9.36
C TYR A 264 -18.57 9.25 9.50
N PHE A 265 -18.97 9.89 8.40
CA PHE A 265 -20.11 10.79 8.42
C PHE A 265 -21.42 10.06 8.78
N VAL A 266 -21.64 8.88 8.21
CA VAL A 266 -22.80 8.02 8.52
C VAL A 266 -22.76 7.55 9.98
N GLU A 267 -21.62 7.06 10.48
CA GLU A 267 -21.44 6.64 11.87
C GLU A 267 -21.84 7.74 12.86
N LYS A 268 -21.47 9.00 12.58
CA LYS A 268 -21.68 10.12 13.51
C LYS A 268 -23.01 10.84 13.35
N HIS A 269 -23.64 10.77 12.19
CA HIS A 269 -24.72 11.69 11.84
C HIS A 269 -25.98 11.01 11.28
N SER A 270 -25.95 9.70 11.01
CA SER A 270 -27.15 9.01 10.53
C SER A 270 -28.27 9.12 11.57
N PRO A 271 -29.44 9.60 11.15
CA PRO A 271 -30.56 9.77 12.05
C PRO A 271 -31.32 8.45 12.34
N ARG A 272 -30.94 7.35 11.71
CA ARG A 272 -31.69 6.07 11.78
C ARG A 272 -30.88 4.91 12.38
N LEU A 273 -29.55 4.96 12.34
CA LEU A 273 -28.73 3.87 12.86
C LEU A 273 -28.94 3.69 14.37
N GLU A 274 -29.20 2.45 14.77
CA GLU A 274 -29.12 2.06 16.16
C GLU A 274 -27.67 1.99 16.67
N PRO A 275 -27.43 2.04 17.98
CA PRO A 275 -26.08 2.01 18.53
C PRO A 275 -25.23 0.82 18.06
N TRP A 276 -25.83 -0.38 17.94
CA TRP A 276 -25.13 -1.57 17.48
C TRP A 276 -24.75 -1.49 15.99
N GLN A 277 -25.62 -0.92 15.15
CA GLN A 277 -25.32 -0.69 13.73
C GLN A 277 -24.20 0.33 13.55
N SER A 278 -24.23 1.42 14.34
CA SER A 278 -23.17 2.43 14.33
C SER A 278 -21.80 1.84 14.69
N GLU A 279 -21.76 0.86 15.62
CA GLU A 279 -20.51 0.17 15.97
C GLU A 279 -20.02 -0.73 14.82
N ILE A 280 -20.91 -1.43 14.12
CA ILE A 280 -20.55 -2.20 12.90
C ILE A 280 -19.96 -1.25 11.83
N VAL A 281 -20.60 -0.11 11.57
CA VAL A 281 -20.05 0.91 10.64
C VAL A 281 -18.64 1.34 11.07
N ARG A 282 -18.42 1.55 12.36
CA ARG A 282 -17.10 1.88 12.92
C ARG A 282 -16.08 0.78 12.70
N ILE A 283 -16.47 -0.49 12.90
CA ILE A 283 -15.60 -1.66 12.69
C ILE A 283 -15.14 -1.69 11.24
N VAL A 284 -16.07 -1.66 10.27
CA VAL A 284 -15.72 -1.70 8.85
C VAL A 284 -14.86 -0.50 8.44
N ARG A 285 -15.17 0.71 8.93
CA ARG A 285 -14.40 1.91 8.66
C ARG A 285 -12.96 1.79 9.19
N LYS A 286 -12.76 1.29 10.42
CA LYS A 286 -11.43 1.10 10.98
C LYS A 286 -10.63 0.04 10.22
N MET A 287 -11.29 -1.02 9.76
CA MET A 287 -10.66 -2.01 8.89
C MET A 287 -10.25 -1.41 7.55
N ALA A 288 -11.12 -0.60 6.92
CA ALA A 288 -10.79 0.13 5.70
C ALA A 288 -9.54 1.02 5.88
N GLN A 289 -9.48 1.77 6.99
CA GLN A 289 -8.35 2.64 7.30
C GLN A 289 -7.06 1.86 7.53
N TYR A 290 -7.12 0.70 8.19
CA TYR A 290 -5.96 -0.17 8.39
C TYR A 290 -5.36 -0.68 7.08
N PHE A 291 -6.20 -1.01 6.08
CA PHE A 291 -5.72 -1.48 4.77
C PHE A 291 -5.33 -0.34 3.80
N TYR A 292 -5.68 0.90 4.10
CA TYR A 292 -5.40 2.02 3.20
C TYR A 292 -3.92 2.17 2.84
N PRO A 293 -2.95 2.12 3.78
CA PRO A 293 -1.53 2.20 3.47
C PRO A 293 -1.04 1.11 2.51
N GLN A 294 -1.48 -0.15 2.70
CA GLN A 294 -1.09 -1.27 1.84
C GLN A 294 -1.47 -1.01 0.38
N GLY A 295 -2.66 -0.47 0.17
CA GLY A 295 -3.13 -0.11 -1.15
C GLY A 295 -2.34 1.02 -1.82
N GLN A 296 -1.74 1.91 -1.06
CA GLN A 296 -0.96 3.07 -1.53
C GLN A 296 0.53 2.76 -1.76
N THR A 297 1.00 1.60 -1.28
CA THR A 297 2.43 1.26 -1.23
C THR A 297 2.74 -0.14 -1.76
N LYS A 298 1.89 -0.71 -2.61
CA LYS A 298 2.06 -2.10 -3.07
C LYS A 298 3.40 -2.32 -3.77
N VAL A 299 3.79 -1.43 -4.70
CA VAL A 299 5.07 -1.54 -5.42
C VAL A 299 6.25 -1.38 -4.48
N MET A 300 6.18 -0.41 -3.59
CA MET A 300 7.25 -0.15 -2.63
C MET A 300 7.38 -1.28 -1.61
N ASN A 301 6.27 -1.72 -1.03
CA ASN A 301 6.26 -2.74 0.03
C ASN A 301 6.77 -4.09 -0.50
N GLU A 302 6.22 -4.56 -1.63
CA GLU A 302 6.67 -5.80 -2.28
C GLU A 302 8.11 -5.68 -2.80
N GLY A 303 8.44 -4.53 -3.39
CA GLY A 303 9.79 -4.28 -3.89
C GLY A 303 10.83 -4.22 -2.78
N TRP A 304 10.53 -3.58 -1.65
CA TRP A 304 11.37 -3.51 -0.47
C TRP A 304 11.62 -4.89 0.13
N ALA A 305 10.55 -5.66 0.34
CA ALA A 305 10.66 -7.01 0.89
C ALA A 305 11.43 -7.95 -0.05
N THR A 306 11.22 -7.83 -1.36
CA THR A 306 11.96 -8.58 -2.39
C THR A 306 13.45 -8.19 -2.43
N PHE A 307 13.77 -6.91 -2.34
CA PHE A 307 15.15 -6.43 -2.28
C PHE A 307 15.88 -6.96 -1.05
N TRP A 308 15.22 -6.97 0.11
CA TRP A 308 15.85 -7.44 1.33
C TRP A 308 15.96 -8.96 1.39
N HIS A 309 14.94 -9.72 0.98
CA HIS A 309 15.11 -11.17 0.95
C HIS A 309 16.26 -11.58 0.02
N TYR A 310 16.37 -10.95 -1.16
CA TYR A 310 17.47 -11.18 -2.07
C TYR A 310 18.84 -10.84 -1.44
N THR A 311 18.94 -9.68 -0.83
CA THR A 311 20.18 -9.21 -0.20
C THR A 311 20.59 -10.10 0.98
N ILE A 312 19.65 -10.45 1.85
CA ILE A 312 19.90 -11.26 3.06
C ILE A 312 20.30 -12.68 2.71
N LEU A 313 19.58 -13.35 1.79
CA LEU A 313 19.87 -14.74 1.44
C LEU A 313 21.20 -14.88 0.68
N ASN A 314 21.53 -13.93 -0.20
CA ASN A 314 22.87 -13.89 -0.77
C ASN A 314 23.95 -13.71 0.31
N ARG A 315 23.69 -12.89 1.33
CA ARG A 315 24.62 -12.70 2.44
C ARG A 315 24.79 -13.93 3.30
N LEU A 316 23.73 -14.76 3.50
CA LEU A 316 23.84 -16.07 4.14
C LEU A 316 24.77 -17.00 3.35
N PHE A 317 24.66 -16.99 2.01
CA PHE A 317 25.53 -17.77 1.14
C PHE A 317 27.00 -17.31 1.20
N ASP A 318 27.24 -16.01 1.15
CA ASP A 318 28.59 -15.42 1.28
C ASP A 318 29.26 -15.80 2.60
N LYS A 319 28.47 -15.97 3.67
CA LYS A 319 28.95 -16.43 4.98
C LYS A 319 29.11 -17.96 5.06
N GLY A 320 28.72 -18.71 4.02
CA GLY A 320 28.77 -20.17 3.99
C GLY A 320 27.70 -20.86 4.88
N LEU A 321 26.66 -20.12 5.28
CA LEU A 321 25.58 -20.61 6.13
C LEU A 321 24.53 -21.42 5.35
N VAL A 322 24.48 -21.29 4.03
CA VAL A 322 23.65 -22.07 3.11
C VAL A 322 24.50 -22.61 1.98
N ASP A 323 24.10 -23.72 1.39
CA ASP A 323 24.81 -24.39 0.31
C ASP A 323 24.31 -23.99 -1.09
N THR A 324 24.91 -24.56 -2.13
CA THR A 324 24.55 -24.31 -3.52
C THR A 324 23.16 -24.84 -3.86
N GLY A 325 22.72 -25.96 -3.27
CA GLY A 325 21.39 -26.53 -3.47
C GLY A 325 20.31 -25.58 -3.00
N PHE A 326 20.47 -25.03 -1.80
CA PHE A 326 19.62 -23.98 -1.25
C PHE A 326 19.53 -22.77 -2.20
N MET A 327 20.70 -22.28 -2.70
CA MET A 327 20.72 -21.10 -3.58
C MET A 327 20.05 -21.35 -4.93
N LEU A 328 20.12 -22.55 -5.49
CA LEU A 328 19.42 -22.88 -6.74
C LEU A 328 17.91 -22.80 -6.58
N GLU A 329 17.37 -23.34 -5.49
CA GLU A 329 15.95 -23.26 -5.19
C GLU A 329 15.51 -21.84 -4.91
N PHE A 330 16.27 -21.11 -4.09
CA PHE A 330 16.03 -19.70 -3.80
C PHE A 330 16.00 -18.85 -5.08
N ILE A 331 16.99 -18.95 -5.95
CA ILE A 331 17.06 -18.15 -7.18
C ILE A 331 15.91 -18.49 -8.11
N SER A 332 15.52 -19.77 -8.22
CA SER A 332 14.36 -20.20 -8.99
C SER A 332 13.07 -19.54 -8.47
N ALA A 333 12.83 -19.58 -7.17
CA ALA A 333 11.67 -18.96 -6.53
C ALA A 333 11.68 -17.43 -6.71
N HIS A 334 12.80 -16.77 -6.42
CA HIS A 334 12.96 -15.34 -6.59
C HIS A 334 12.69 -14.90 -8.04
N THR A 335 13.25 -15.62 -9.02
CA THR A 335 13.06 -15.30 -10.45
C THR A 335 11.59 -15.40 -10.85
N ASN A 336 10.86 -16.38 -10.32
CA ASN A 336 9.42 -16.51 -10.56
C ASN A 336 8.63 -15.33 -9.98
N VAL A 337 8.98 -14.86 -8.78
CA VAL A 337 8.34 -13.70 -8.13
C VAL A 337 8.54 -12.43 -8.94
N VAL A 338 9.77 -12.15 -9.40
CA VAL A 338 10.10 -10.94 -10.16
C VAL A 338 9.92 -11.08 -11.68
N SER A 339 9.32 -12.17 -12.15
CA SER A 339 9.10 -12.40 -13.57
C SER A 339 8.16 -11.36 -14.16
N GLN A 340 8.61 -10.65 -15.20
CA GLN A 340 7.83 -9.66 -15.93
C GLN A 340 7.63 -10.14 -17.37
N ARG A 341 6.37 -10.43 -17.73
CA ARG A 341 6.02 -10.73 -19.13
C ARG A 341 6.01 -9.45 -19.96
N GLY A 342 6.49 -9.53 -21.20
CA GLY A 342 6.38 -8.45 -22.17
C GLY A 342 4.93 -8.16 -22.52
N TYR A 343 4.63 -6.92 -22.89
CA TYR A 343 3.28 -6.49 -23.29
C TYR A 343 2.76 -7.23 -24.55
N ASP A 344 3.68 -7.76 -25.38
CA ASP A 344 3.45 -8.52 -26.59
C ASP A 344 3.26 -10.03 -26.35
N GLN A 345 3.37 -10.49 -25.10
CA GLN A 345 3.26 -11.89 -24.73
C GLN A 345 1.86 -12.26 -24.25
N ARG A 346 1.40 -13.45 -24.64
CA ARG A 346 0.13 -13.99 -24.16
C ARG A 346 0.13 -14.10 -22.63
N GLY A 347 -0.93 -13.56 -22.00
CA GLY A 347 -1.08 -13.53 -20.55
C GLY A 347 -0.37 -12.36 -19.88
N TYR A 348 -0.05 -11.29 -20.62
CA TYR A 348 0.34 -10.02 -20.03
C TYR A 348 -0.80 -9.47 -19.15
N GLY A 349 -0.56 -9.31 -17.88
CA GLY A 349 -1.52 -8.82 -16.88
C GLY A 349 -1.18 -7.44 -16.32
N GLY A 350 -0.32 -6.68 -17.02
CA GLY A 350 0.21 -5.41 -16.53
C GLY A 350 1.62 -5.57 -15.96
N ILE A 351 2.09 -4.53 -15.29
CA ILE A 351 3.42 -4.52 -14.68
C ILE A 351 3.34 -5.22 -13.33
N ASN A 352 4.22 -6.20 -13.14
CA ASN A 352 4.37 -6.92 -11.87
C ASN A 352 4.94 -5.96 -10.80
N PRO A 353 4.21 -5.67 -9.70
CA PRO A 353 4.67 -4.76 -8.66
C PRO A 353 5.94 -5.23 -7.96
N TYR A 354 6.13 -6.54 -7.79
CA TYR A 354 7.37 -7.13 -7.25
C TYR A 354 8.56 -6.82 -8.15
N ALA A 355 8.41 -7.07 -9.46
CA ALA A 355 9.45 -6.82 -10.45
C ALA A 355 9.84 -5.34 -10.51
N LEU A 356 8.84 -4.45 -10.60
CA LEU A 356 9.08 -3.01 -10.67
C LEU A 356 9.72 -2.48 -9.39
N GLY A 357 9.18 -2.84 -8.23
CA GLY A 357 9.68 -2.37 -6.95
C GLY A 357 11.10 -2.87 -6.67
N PHE A 358 11.37 -4.16 -6.87
CA PHE A 358 12.70 -4.74 -6.75
C PHE A 358 13.72 -4.07 -7.69
N ALA A 359 13.35 -3.89 -8.95
CA ALA A 359 14.20 -3.22 -9.94
C ALA A 359 14.50 -1.77 -9.53
N MET A 360 13.51 -1.03 -9.02
CA MET A 360 13.70 0.35 -8.59
C MET A 360 14.62 0.46 -7.36
N PHE A 361 14.46 -0.36 -6.32
CA PHE A 361 15.37 -0.35 -5.17
C PHE A 361 16.78 -0.80 -5.55
N SER A 362 16.90 -1.81 -6.43
CA SER A 362 18.20 -2.26 -6.95
C SER A 362 18.89 -1.21 -7.80
N ASP A 363 18.12 -0.49 -8.61
CA ASP A 363 18.67 0.60 -9.45
C ASP A 363 19.08 1.82 -8.60
N LEU A 364 18.34 2.16 -7.55
CA LEU A 364 18.75 3.18 -6.58
C LEU A 364 20.09 2.83 -5.92
N LYS A 365 20.25 1.56 -5.49
CA LYS A 365 21.54 1.09 -4.96
C LYS A 365 22.64 1.26 -5.98
N ARG A 366 22.42 0.83 -7.23
CA ARG A 366 23.40 0.97 -8.33
C ARG A 366 23.75 2.43 -8.60
N ILE A 367 22.75 3.34 -8.65
CA ILE A 367 22.96 4.78 -8.86
C ILE A 367 23.85 5.36 -7.76
N CYS A 368 23.68 4.91 -6.53
CA CYS A 368 24.55 5.34 -5.43
C CYS A 368 25.97 4.76 -5.53
N GLU A 369 26.11 3.46 -5.84
CA GLU A 369 27.42 2.78 -5.84
C GLU A 369 28.23 3.04 -7.13
N ALA A 370 27.57 3.02 -8.30
CA ALA A 370 28.24 3.09 -9.60
C ALA A 370 27.44 3.93 -10.62
N PRO A 371 27.27 5.24 -10.39
CA PRO A 371 26.47 6.10 -11.26
C PRO A 371 27.11 6.32 -12.62
N THR A 372 26.28 6.22 -13.68
CA THR A 372 26.63 6.65 -15.05
C THR A 372 26.51 8.16 -15.20
N ALA A 373 26.89 8.70 -16.37
CA ALA A 373 26.67 10.11 -16.69
C ALA A 373 25.17 10.46 -16.76
N GLU A 374 24.33 9.56 -17.30
CA GLU A 374 22.88 9.69 -17.31
C GLU A 374 22.32 9.75 -15.89
N ASP A 375 22.77 8.86 -15.00
CA ASP A 375 22.34 8.86 -13.60
C ASP A 375 22.68 10.16 -12.87
N ARG A 376 23.88 10.70 -13.09
CA ARG A 376 24.28 11.99 -12.50
C ARG A 376 23.44 13.16 -13.00
N SER A 377 22.98 13.10 -14.25
CA SER A 377 22.08 14.10 -14.81
C SER A 377 20.65 14.00 -14.25
N TRP A 378 20.16 12.76 -14.06
CA TRP A 378 18.80 12.52 -13.61
C TRP A 378 18.62 12.54 -12.09
N PHE A 379 19.66 12.19 -11.35
CA PHE A 379 19.67 12.02 -9.89
C PHE A 379 20.93 12.64 -9.26
N PRO A 380 21.17 13.94 -9.47
CA PRO A 380 22.42 14.59 -9.00
C PRO A 380 22.60 14.50 -7.49
N ASP A 381 21.48 14.49 -6.74
CA ASP A 381 21.49 14.52 -5.26
C ASP A 381 21.86 13.17 -4.63
N ILE A 382 21.66 12.05 -5.35
CA ILE A 382 21.88 10.71 -4.80
C ILE A 382 22.99 9.91 -5.51
N ALA A 383 23.41 10.35 -6.72
CA ALA A 383 24.45 9.65 -7.49
C ALA A 383 25.80 9.68 -6.77
N GLY A 384 26.27 8.51 -6.34
CA GLY A 384 27.54 8.36 -5.61
C GLY A 384 27.42 8.59 -4.08
N SER A 385 26.19 8.63 -3.54
CA SER A 385 25.94 8.76 -2.09
C SER A 385 25.83 7.40 -1.40
N ASP A 386 25.60 7.39 -0.08
CA ASP A 386 25.34 6.15 0.66
C ASP A 386 23.97 5.56 0.31
N TRP A 387 23.98 4.38 -0.33
CA TRP A 387 22.78 3.73 -0.81
C TRP A 387 21.81 3.34 0.32
N ARG A 388 22.31 3.01 1.52
CA ARG A 388 21.45 2.62 2.66
C ARG A 388 20.61 3.79 3.11
N SER A 389 21.23 4.95 3.27
CA SER A 389 20.53 6.18 3.63
C SER A 389 19.49 6.59 2.59
N VAL A 390 19.80 6.43 1.30
CA VAL A 390 18.86 6.75 0.20
C VAL A 390 17.67 5.80 0.19
N LEU A 391 17.91 4.49 0.32
CA LEU A 391 16.83 3.51 0.35
C LEU A 391 15.94 3.67 1.58
N ASP A 392 16.53 3.89 2.77
CA ASP A 392 15.77 4.13 4.01
C ASP A 392 14.94 5.42 3.91
N PHE A 393 15.51 6.49 3.36
CA PHE A 393 14.78 7.73 3.12
C PHE A 393 13.59 7.52 2.16
N ALA A 394 13.81 6.80 1.06
CA ALA A 394 12.75 6.50 0.09
C ALA A 394 11.65 5.66 0.74
N MET A 395 12.01 4.58 1.45
CA MET A 395 11.07 3.71 2.12
C MET A 395 10.19 4.48 3.13
N ARG A 396 10.79 5.36 3.93
CA ARG A 396 10.08 6.10 5.01
C ARG A 396 9.15 7.19 4.51
N ASN A 397 9.48 7.85 3.39
CA ASN A 397 8.86 9.13 3.04
C ASN A 397 8.00 9.10 1.76
N TYR A 398 7.95 7.99 1.05
CA TYR A 398 7.24 7.89 -0.22
C TYR A 398 6.12 6.85 -0.18
N LYS A 399 5.15 7.03 -1.08
CA LYS A 399 4.16 6.04 -1.52
C LYS A 399 4.41 5.72 -3.00
N ASP A 400 3.77 4.70 -3.55
CA ASP A 400 4.02 4.22 -4.92
C ASP A 400 4.05 5.34 -5.97
N GLU A 401 3.02 6.19 -6.00
CA GLU A 401 2.96 7.32 -6.93
C GLU A 401 4.19 8.22 -6.85
N SER A 402 4.52 8.67 -5.64
CA SER A 402 5.63 9.60 -5.43
C SER A 402 6.99 8.93 -5.60
N PHE A 403 7.12 7.66 -5.23
CA PHE A 403 8.33 6.86 -5.43
C PHE A 403 8.64 6.67 -6.91
N ILE A 404 7.65 6.24 -7.70
CA ILE A 404 7.77 6.09 -9.15
C ILE A 404 8.05 7.47 -9.79
N GLY A 405 7.31 8.49 -9.38
CA GLY A 405 7.48 9.86 -9.87
C GLY A 405 8.86 10.44 -9.62
N GLN A 406 9.53 10.06 -8.53
CA GLN A 406 10.86 10.54 -8.17
C GLN A 406 11.98 9.66 -8.73
N TYR A 407 11.86 8.33 -8.65
CA TYR A 407 13.00 7.43 -8.78
C TYR A 407 12.96 6.47 -9.97
N LEU A 408 11.88 6.38 -10.74
CA LEU A 408 11.86 5.56 -11.96
C LEU A 408 12.83 6.12 -13.00
N SER A 409 13.96 5.43 -13.22
CA SER A 409 15.05 5.89 -14.09
C SER A 409 14.76 5.65 -15.58
N PRO A 410 15.40 6.40 -16.50
CA PRO A 410 15.36 6.11 -17.93
C PRO A 410 15.84 4.70 -18.26
N ARG A 411 16.85 4.20 -17.55
CA ARG A 411 17.35 2.82 -17.68
C ARG A 411 16.23 1.81 -17.46
N LEU A 412 15.51 1.89 -16.34
CA LEU A 412 14.41 0.97 -16.03
C LEU A 412 13.26 1.12 -17.02
N MET A 413 12.95 2.34 -17.46
CA MET A 413 11.93 2.53 -18.50
C MET A 413 12.29 1.79 -19.79
N ARG A 414 13.56 1.78 -20.19
CA ARG A 414 14.04 1.00 -21.34
C ARG A 414 13.97 -0.51 -21.08
N GLU A 415 14.42 -0.95 -19.90
CA GLU A 415 14.42 -2.35 -19.51
C GLU A 415 13.00 -2.95 -19.49
N PHE A 416 12.06 -2.24 -18.89
CA PHE A 416 10.64 -2.63 -18.83
C PHE A 416 9.87 -2.30 -20.11
N ARG A 417 10.51 -1.71 -21.12
CA ARG A 417 9.89 -1.27 -22.39
C ARG A 417 8.66 -0.40 -22.16
N LEU A 418 8.76 0.56 -21.21
CA LEU A 418 7.68 1.48 -20.89
C LEU A 418 7.56 2.55 -21.96
N PHE A 419 6.38 2.68 -22.53
CA PHE A 419 6.05 3.74 -23.50
C PHE A 419 4.55 4.06 -23.39
N ALA A 420 4.18 5.26 -23.82
CA ALA A 420 2.79 5.63 -23.92
C ALA A 420 2.18 5.02 -25.19
N VAL A 421 1.05 4.33 -25.03
CA VAL A 421 0.26 3.78 -26.15
C VAL A 421 -1.01 4.60 -26.26
N ALA A 422 -1.28 5.12 -27.46
CA ALA A 422 -2.55 5.77 -27.78
C ALA A 422 -3.42 4.78 -28.57
N ASP A 423 -4.55 4.40 -27.98
CA ASP A 423 -5.62 3.65 -28.66
C ASP A 423 -6.55 4.67 -29.33
N ARG A 424 -6.54 4.70 -30.66
CA ARG A 424 -7.44 5.54 -31.46
C ARG A 424 -8.45 4.63 -32.17
N GLN A 425 -9.73 4.81 -31.88
CA GLN A 425 -10.83 4.04 -32.50
C GLN A 425 -10.83 4.05 -34.03
N SER A 426 -10.10 4.96 -34.67
CA SER A 426 -9.99 5.10 -36.12
C SER A 426 -8.84 4.33 -36.75
N GLU A 427 -8.03 3.64 -35.97
CA GLU A 427 -6.81 2.97 -36.45
C GLU A 427 -6.78 1.52 -35.97
N ASP A 428 -6.46 0.59 -36.87
CA ASP A 428 -6.36 -0.86 -36.57
C ASP A 428 -5.08 -1.22 -35.80
N ALA A 429 -4.28 -0.24 -35.37
CA ALA A 429 -3.03 -0.44 -34.66
C ALA A 429 -2.85 0.60 -33.54
N TYR A 430 -2.19 0.18 -32.45
CA TYR A 430 -1.79 1.10 -31.39
C TYR A 430 -0.65 2.03 -31.84
N LEU A 431 -0.81 3.32 -31.64
CA LEU A 431 0.26 4.28 -31.85
C LEU A 431 1.17 4.33 -30.60
N VAL A 432 2.43 3.99 -30.78
CA VAL A 432 3.44 4.14 -29.76
C VAL A 432 3.95 5.58 -29.79
N ASP A 433 3.75 6.28 -28.68
CA ASP A 433 4.36 7.61 -28.45
C ASP A 433 5.80 7.35 -27.98
N ALA A 434 6.74 7.31 -28.92
CA ALA A 434 8.09 6.86 -28.68
C ALA A 434 8.86 7.81 -27.75
N ILE A 435 9.71 7.25 -26.89
CA ILE A 435 10.60 8.04 -26.02
C ILE A 435 11.85 8.40 -26.81
N HIS A 436 11.98 9.66 -27.23
CA HIS A 436 13.13 10.13 -28.02
C HIS A 436 14.09 11.02 -27.24
N ASN A 437 13.65 11.56 -26.12
CA ASN A 437 14.43 12.54 -25.35
C ASN A 437 14.01 12.54 -23.87
N ASP A 438 14.67 13.35 -23.07
CA ASP A 438 14.40 13.49 -21.64
C ASP A 438 12.95 13.88 -21.31
N ASP A 439 12.32 14.72 -22.14
CA ASP A 439 10.92 15.12 -21.93
C ASP A 439 9.96 13.95 -22.14
N GLY A 440 10.23 13.07 -23.09
CA GLY A 440 9.53 11.81 -23.29
C GLY A 440 9.65 10.90 -22.07
N TYR A 441 10.86 10.72 -21.52
CA TYR A 441 11.06 9.96 -20.29
C TYR A 441 10.33 10.57 -19.09
N ARG A 442 10.38 11.89 -18.91
CA ARG A 442 9.63 12.60 -17.86
C ARG A 442 8.12 12.43 -18.02
N ARG A 443 7.62 12.44 -19.26
CA ARG A 443 6.20 12.19 -19.55
C ARG A 443 5.79 10.77 -19.17
N VAL A 444 6.54 9.74 -19.60
CA VAL A 444 6.27 8.34 -19.24
C VAL A 444 6.31 8.14 -17.73
N ARG A 445 7.32 8.69 -17.03
CA ARG A 445 7.40 8.64 -15.56
C ARG A 445 6.15 9.21 -14.89
N ARG A 446 5.67 10.38 -15.35
CA ARG A 446 4.44 11.00 -14.82
C ARG A 446 3.19 10.15 -15.08
N LEU A 447 3.08 9.56 -16.27
CA LEU A 447 1.95 8.68 -16.61
C LEU A 447 1.96 7.41 -15.75
N MET A 448 3.13 6.80 -15.57
CA MET A 448 3.30 5.65 -14.67
C MET A 448 2.93 6.01 -13.24
N ALA A 449 3.47 7.08 -12.68
CA ALA A 449 3.14 7.55 -11.34
C ALA A 449 1.62 7.75 -11.19
N ALA A 450 0.96 8.38 -12.16
CA ALA A 450 -0.48 8.61 -12.13
C ALA A 450 -1.32 7.32 -12.15
N GLN A 451 -0.82 6.21 -12.74
CA GLN A 451 -1.48 4.90 -12.71
C GLN A 451 -1.46 4.28 -11.31
N TYR A 452 -0.41 4.54 -10.54
CA TYR A 452 -0.28 4.05 -9.16
C TYR A 452 -0.87 5.01 -8.11
N ASN A 453 -1.42 6.14 -8.54
CA ASN A 453 -2.22 6.98 -7.66
C ASN A 453 -3.63 6.41 -7.53
N ARG A 454 -3.88 5.68 -6.44
CA ARG A 454 -5.21 5.08 -6.18
C ARG A 454 -6.31 6.11 -6.00
N ASP A 455 -5.99 7.31 -5.57
CA ASP A 455 -6.97 8.39 -5.43
C ASP A 455 -7.53 8.82 -6.79
N ASN A 456 -6.82 8.57 -7.90
CA ASN A 456 -7.31 8.75 -9.26
C ASN A 456 -8.22 7.61 -9.75
N GLN A 457 -8.23 6.47 -9.06
CA GLN A 457 -9.01 5.29 -9.43
C GLN A 457 -10.36 5.25 -8.71
N ILE A 458 -10.44 5.82 -7.52
CA ILE A 458 -11.65 5.89 -6.70
C ILE A 458 -12.39 7.18 -7.04
N PRO A 459 -13.71 7.14 -7.31
CA PRO A 459 -14.50 8.35 -7.54
C PRO A 459 -14.37 9.34 -6.38
N ASP A 460 -14.15 10.62 -6.68
CA ASP A 460 -14.14 11.68 -5.65
C ASP A 460 -15.57 12.02 -5.25
N ILE A 461 -16.04 11.39 -4.17
CA ILE A 461 -17.38 11.56 -3.63
C ILE A 461 -17.27 12.12 -2.22
N GLN A 462 -17.95 13.23 -1.98
CA GLN A 462 -17.92 13.96 -0.70
C GLN A 462 -19.33 14.29 -0.24
N VAL A 463 -19.57 14.29 1.07
CA VAL A 463 -20.80 14.84 1.66
C VAL A 463 -20.78 16.35 1.50
N LEU A 464 -21.72 16.86 0.74
CA LEU A 464 -21.87 18.30 0.50
C LEU A 464 -22.85 18.94 1.49
N ARG A 465 -23.95 18.24 1.80
CA ARG A 465 -25.02 18.80 2.62
C ARG A 465 -25.85 17.72 3.31
N TYR A 466 -26.18 17.97 4.57
CA TYR A 466 -27.18 17.25 5.35
C TYR A 466 -28.20 18.24 5.92
N ASP A 467 -29.48 18.06 5.59
CA ASP A 467 -30.56 18.89 6.13
C ASP A 467 -31.01 18.40 7.51
N ARG A 468 -30.32 18.82 8.57
CA ARG A 468 -30.59 18.37 9.95
C ARG A 468 -31.97 18.76 10.50
N ARG A 469 -32.57 19.83 9.99
CA ARG A 469 -33.84 20.41 10.50
C ARG A 469 -35.01 20.27 9.55
N GLY A 470 -34.79 19.84 8.31
CA GLY A 470 -35.81 19.62 7.30
C GLY A 470 -36.12 18.14 7.11
N ASP A 471 -36.02 17.69 5.87
CA ASP A 471 -36.36 16.33 5.43
C ASP A 471 -35.27 15.27 5.75
N ARG A 472 -34.19 15.68 6.41
CA ARG A 472 -33.01 14.85 6.74
C ARG A 472 -32.32 14.26 5.52
N SER A 473 -32.53 14.83 4.33
CA SER A 473 -31.88 14.39 3.10
C SER A 473 -30.36 14.61 3.14
N LEU A 474 -29.63 13.69 2.50
CA LEU A 474 -28.19 13.73 2.32
C LEU A 474 -27.86 14.07 0.87
N THR A 475 -27.06 15.11 0.65
CA THR A 475 -26.58 15.46 -0.67
C THR A 475 -25.09 15.20 -0.76
N LEU A 476 -24.69 14.40 -1.74
CA LEU A 476 -23.31 14.09 -2.08
C LEU A 476 -22.90 14.85 -3.35
N ARG A 477 -21.61 15.14 -3.46
CA ARG A 477 -21.00 15.68 -4.66
C ARG A 477 -19.99 14.67 -5.18
N HIS A 478 -20.11 14.28 -6.45
CA HIS A 478 -19.11 13.60 -7.22
C HIS A 478 -18.44 14.58 -8.16
N ARG A 479 -17.12 14.74 -8.06
CA ARG A 479 -16.33 15.54 -9.00
C ARG A 479 -15.74 14.63 -10.07
N ARG A 480 -16.08 14.87 -11.34
CA ARG A 480 -15.52 14.13 -12.46
C ARG A 480 -14.03 14.41 -12.58
N HIS A 481 -13.21 13.38 -12.34
CA HIS A 481 -11.78 13.48 -12.60
C HIS A 481 -11.50 13.07 -14.05
N ARG A 482 -10.87 13.94 -14.83
CA ARG A 482 -10.54 13.72 -16.26
C ARG A 482 -11.75 13.27 -17.11
N GLY A 483 -12.93 13.79 -16.80
CA GLY A 483 -14.14 13.51 -17.54
C GLY A 483 -14.74 12.11 -17.34
N ARG A 484 -14.17 11.25 -16.48
CA ARG A 484 -14.70 9.89 -16.23
C ARG A 484 -16.07 9.94 -15.55
N PRO A 485 -17.09 9.32 -16.13
CA PRO A 485 -18.39 9.17 -15.47
C PRO A 485 -18.31 8.13 -14.35
N LEU A 486 -19.31 8.11 -13.49
CA LEU A 486 -19.57 6.96 -12.62
C LEU A 486 -20.06 5.79 -13.45
N ASP A 487 -19.69 4.57 -13.04
CA ASP A 487 -20.19 3.33 -13.60
C ASP A 487 -21.67 3.08 -13.26
N ASP A 488 -22.22 1.99 -13.79
CA ASP A 488 -23.62 1.63 -13.58
C ASP A 488 -23.86 1.12 -12.14
N ASP A 489 -22.83 0.63 -11.46
CA ASP A 489 -22.93 0.14 -10.08
C ASP A 489 -23.13 1.26 -9.06
N ALA A 490 -22.87 2.51 -9.44
CA ALA A 490 -23.03 3.67 -8.55
C ALA A 490 -24.45 3.79 -7.97
N GLU A 491 -25.48 3.37 -8.69
CA GLU A 491 -26.86 3.37 -8.17
C GLU A 491 -27.04 2.34 -7.05
N GLN A 492 -26.46 1.16 -7.18
CA GLN A 492 -26.50 0.13 -6.13
C GLN A 492 -25.76 0.60 -4.87
N VAL A 493 -24.60 1.21 -5.03
CA VAL A 493 -23.84 1.80 -3.90
C VAL A 493 -24.66 2.91 -3.20
N LEU A 494 -25.38 3.74 -3.96
CA LEU A 494 -26.29 4.74 -3.37
C LEU A 494 -27.44 4.10 -2.60
N ARG A 495 -27.97 2.96 -3.04
CA ARG A 495 -29.00 2.21 -2.30
C ARG A 495 -28.45 1.70 -0.96
N HIS A 496 -27.21 1.21 -0.91
CA HIS A 496 -26.55 0.83 0.34
C HIS A 496 -26.37 2.02 1.28
N LEU A 497 -25.94 3.17 0.76
CA LEU A 497 -25.86 4.40 1.56
C LEU A 497 -27.24 4.85 2.07
N HIS A 498 -28.28 4.77 1.23
CA HIS A 498 -29.64 5.09 1.63
C HIS A 498 -30.13 4.19 2.78
N ARG A 499 -29.82 2.88 2.75
CA ARG A 499 -30.16 1.95 3.86
C ARG A 499 -29.53 2.40 5.18
N LEU A 500 -28.24 2.75 5.16
CA LEU A 500 -27.55 3.25 6.36
C LEU A 500 -28.02 4.63 6.79
N TRP A 501 -28.44 5.48 5.86
CA TRP A 501 -28.87 6.84 6.16
C TRP A 501 -30.33 6.93 6.58
N GLY A 502 -31.20 6.18 5.92
CA GLY A 502 -32.63 6.05 6.20
C GLY A 502 -33.53 7.15 5.63
N PHE A 503 -32.98 8.12 4.92
CA PHE A 503 -33.68 9.22 4.25
C PHE A 503 -33.15 9.42 2.85
N ALA A 504 -33.81 10.30 2.05
CA ALA A 504 -33.39 10.55 0.67
C ALA A 504 -31.90 10.87 0.55
N VAL A 505 -31.24 10.24 -0.43
CA VAL A 505 -29.83 10.46 -0.77
C VAL A 505 -29.74 10.93 -2.21
N ARG A 506 -29.16 12.10 -2.41
CA ARG A 506 -28.92 12.69 -3.74
C ARG A 506 -27.43 12.78 -4.02
N LEU A 507 -27.01 12.26 -5.16
CA LEU A 507 -25.64 12.41 -5.70
C LEU A 507 -25.65 13.37 -6.88
N VAL A 508 -24.93 14.47 -6.76
CA VAL A 508 -24.75 15.48 -7.81
C VAL A 508 -23.37 15.29 -8.41
N THR A 509 -23.31 15.03 -9.71
CA THR A 509 -22.05 14.97 -10.45
C THR A 509 -21.73 16.35 -11.05
N VAL A 510 -20.55 16.87 -10.76
CA VAL A 510 -20.06 18.15 -11.29
C VAL A 510 -18.83 17.93 -12.19
N ASP A 511 -18.65 18.84 -13.14
CA ASP A 511 -17.45 18.93 -13.96
C ASP A 511 -16.29 19.64 -13.24
N GLU A 512 -15.17 19.87 -13.95
CA GLU A 512 -13.99 20.56 -13.42
C GLU A 512 -14.26 22.03 -13.02
N ASN A 513 -15.34 22.62 -13.53
CA ASN A 513 -15.77 23.99 -13.24
C ASN A 513 -16.87 24.05 -12.15
N ASP A 514 -17.09 22.94 -11.41
CA ASP A 514 -18.17 22.79 -10.42
C ASP A 514 -19.60 22.95 -10.98
N LYS A 515 -19.79 22.78 -12.31
CA LYS A 515 -21.11 22.81 -12.95
C LYS A 515 -21.74 21.42 -12.88
N GLU A 516 -23.00 21.35 -12.44
CA GLU A 516 -23.80 20.11 -12.40
C GLU A 516 -23.99 19.57 -13.84
N VAL A 517 -23.58 18.32 -14.06
CA VAL A 517 -23.69 17.60 -15.33
C VAL A 517 -24.63 16.40 -15.25
N ALA A 518 -24.84 15.86 -14.06
CA ALA A 518 -25.80 14.77 -13.82
C ALA A 518 -26.22 14.75 -12.35
N SER A 519 -27.38 14.16 -12.07
CA SER A 519 -27.76 13.84 -10.70
C SER A 519 -28.51 12.51 -10.63
N ARG A 520 -28.35 11.78 -9.51
CA ARG A 520 -29.05 10.55 -9.16
C ARG A 520 -29.66 10.73 -7.78
N GLU A 521 -30.87 10.26 -7.55
CA GLU A 521 -31.53 10.37 -6.26
C GLU A 521 -32.24 9.06 -5.91
N ILE A 522 -31.99 8.58 -4.70
CA ILE A 522 -32.74 7.48 -4.07
C ILE A 522 -33.67 8.10 -3.06
N LYS A 523 -34.96 7.95 -3.29
CA LYS A 523 -36.03 8.42 -2.40
C LYS A 523 -36.45 7.30 -1.45
N SER A 524 -36.98 7.68 -0.31
CA SER A 524 -37.55 6.77 0.72
C SER A 524 -38.69 5.96 0.15
#